data_bda05aff70752303123ef5bb60b022bf
#
_entry.id   bda05aff70752303123ef5bb60b022bf
#
_cell.length_a   1.000
_cell.length_b   1.000
_cell.length_c   1.000
_cell.angle_alpha   90.00
_cell.angle_beta   90.00
_cell.angle_gamma   90.00
#
_symmetry.space_group_name_H-M   'P 1'
#
loop_
_entity.id
_entity.type
_entity.pdbx_description
1 polymer ?
#
loop_
_entity_poly.entity_id
_entity_poly.type
_entity_poly.pdbx_seq_one_letter_code
_entity_poly.pdbx_strand_id
1 'polypeptide(L)'
;FAPQKGADAKMVQMLDARARKFAEVSSRHFGYDRSEAPGAGAAGGLGYAFLQYFNAEARPGAELLLDEIGFDALILDADFVITGEGHSDKQTLMGKLPQRILEHVLKCRESDKSHVACSQFAGDCKSPESSESSESPDSSFPLVWLVSGGVSDRLAMQNAGFDRVIQVTPDNMPLEEAMKPDVARNNILKVIKNK
;
A
#
# COMPACT_ATOMS: atom_id res chain seq x y z
N PHE A 1 15.33 -5.97 12.39
CA PHE A 1 14.32 -6.69 13.20
C PHE A 1 14.82 -6.99 14.61
N ALA A 2 16.00 -7.62 14.77
CA ALA A 2 16.54 -8.02 16.07
C ALA A 2 16.72 -6.85 17.05
N PRO A 3 17.24 -5.65 16.67
CA PRO A 3 17.32 -4.51 17.58
C PRO A 3 15.97 -4.07 18.17
N GLN A 4 14.89 -4.12 17.38
CA GLN A 4 13.53 -3.79 17.84
C GLN A 4 13.01 -4.78 18.91
N LYS A 5 13.63 -5.96 19.00
CA LYS A 5 13.33 -7.00 19.98
C LYS A 5 14.36 -7.07 21.12
N GLY A 6 15.20 -6.03 21.24
CA GLY A 6 16.13 -5.87 22.35
C GLY A 6 17.54 -6.45 22.14
N ALA A 7 17.88 -6.85 20.92
CA ALA A 7 19.23 -7.33 20.61
C ALA A 7 20.21 -6.16 20.49
N ASP A 8 21.35 -6.26 21.19
CA ASP A 8 22.48 -5.36 21.00
C ASP A 8 23.29 -5.70 19.73
N ALA A 9 24.22 -4.85 19.35
CA ALA A 9 25.04 -5.01 18.15
C ALA A 9 25.81 -6.36 18.11
N LYS A 10 26.31 -6.83 19.27
CA LYS A 10 27.04 -8.10 19.37
C LYS A 10 26.10 -9.28 19.17
N MET A 11 24.91 -9.20 19.74
CA MET A 11 23.87 -10.22 19.57
C MET A 11 23.40 -10.30 18.12
N VAL A 12 23.22 -9.15 17.44
CA VAL A 12 22.87 -9.11 16.01
C VAL A 12 23.89 -9.84 15.17
N GLN A 13 25.18 -9.56 15.35
CA GLN A 13 26.26 -10.26 14.63
C GLN A 13 26.25 -11.78 14.88
N MET A 14 26.06 -12.17 16.13
CA MET A 14 26.00 -13.59 16.51
C MET A 14 24.79 -14.29 15.86
N LEU A 15 23.62 -13.64 15.88
CA LEU A 15 22.40 -14.20 15.29
C LEU A 15 22.52 -14.32 13.76
N ASP A 16 23.09 -13.31 13.10
CA ASP A 16 23.34 -13.35 11.65
C ASP A 16 24.30 -14.49 11.27
N ALA A 17 25.41 -14.63 12.01
CA ALA A 17 26.34 -15.73 11.78
C ALA A 17 25.70 -17.12 11.96
N ARG A 18 24.84 -17.28 12.95
CA ARG A 18 24.08 -18.53 13.18
C ARG A 18 23.08 -18.79 12.07
N ALA A 19 22.36 -17.74 11.61
CA ALA A 19 21.41 -17.87 10.51
C ALA A 19 22.11 -18.29 9.22
N ARG A 20 23.26 -17.69 8.88
CA ARG A 20 24.10 -18.11 7.74
C ARG A 20 24.55 -19.57 7.83
N LYS A 21 25.01 -19.96 9.02
CA LYS A 21 25.43 -21.36 9.25
C LYS A 21 24.26 -22.33 9.11
N PHE A 22 23.09 -21.96 9.60
CA PHE A 22 21.89 -22.77 9.44
C PHE A 22 21.49 -22.90 7.97
N ALA A 23 21.52 -21.80 7.20
CA ALA A 23 21.24 -21.82 5.78
C ALA A 23 22.24 -22.73 5.02
N GLU A 24 23.53 -22.65 5.32
CA GLU A 24 24.58 -23.51 4.73
C GLU A 24 24.33 -25.00 4.98
N VAL A 25 23.94 -25.37 6.19
CA VAL A 25 23.65 -26.78 6.52
C VAL A 25 22.38 -27.25 5.80
N SER A 26 21.33 -26.39 5.78
CA SER A 26 20.07 -26.70 5.14
C SER A 26 20.24 -26.86 3.62
N SER A 27 20.98 -25.95 2.98
CA SER A 27 21.21 -26.00 1.53
C SER A 27 21.97 -27.27 1.09
N ARG A 28 22.93 -27.72 1.89
CA ARG A 28 23.62 -29.01 1.64
C ARG A 28 22.67 -30.19 1.75
N HIS A 29 21.72 -30.15 2.69
CA HIS A 29 20.77 -31.26 2.88
C HIS A 29 19.74 -31.33 1.75
N PHE A 30 19.23 -30.17 1.30
CA PHE A 30 18.17 -30.11 0.30
C PHE A 30 18.70 -30.04 -1.16
N GLY A 31 19.98 -29.68 -1.36
CA GLY A 31 20.57 -29.48 -2.70
C GLY A 31 20.19 -28.16 -3.37
N TYR A 32 19.49 -27.26 -2.66
CA TYR A 32 19.15 -25.91 -3.10
C TYR A 32 19.19 -24.92 -1.92
N ASP A 33 19.28 -23.61 -2.21
CA ASP A 33 19.35 -22.53 -1.23
C ASP A 33 18.31 -21.45 -1.50
N ARG A 34 17.53 -21.11 -0.49
CA ARG A 34 16.53 -20.03 -0.48
C ARG A 34 16.90 -18.89 0.46
N SER A 35 18.14 -18.83 0.96
CA SER A 35 18.56 -17.83 1.96
C SER A 35 18.50 -16.40 1.44
N GLU A 36 18.73 -16.20 0.14
CA GLU A 36 18.69 -14.88 -0.52
C GLU A 36 17.32 -14.60 -1.19
N ALA A 37 16.36 -15.51 -1.04
CA ALA A 37 15.04 -15.31 -1.63
C ALA A 37 14.29 -14.17 -0.93
N PRO A 38 13.51 -13.35 -1.65
CA PRO A 38 12.65 -12.33 -1.05
C PRO A 38 11.77 -12.92 0.05
N GLY A 39 11.76 -12.31 1.23
CA GLY A 39 10.99 -12.79 2.36
C GLY A 39 11.72 -13.78 3.28
N ALA A 40 12.92 -14.27 2.94
CA ALA A 40 13.68 -15.21 3.78
C ALA A 40 13.96 -14.63 5.19
N GLY A 41 14.24 -13.34 5.30
CA GLY A 41 14.46 -12.66 6.59
C GLY A 41 13.19 -12.34 7.38
N ALA A 42 12.00 -12.57 6.85
CA ALA A 42 10.75 -12.24 7.51
C ALA A 42 10.63 -12.94 8.87
N ALA A 43 10.08 -12.21 9.85
CA ALA A 43 9.90 -12.67 11.24
C ALA A 43 11.18 -13.26 11.86
N GLY A 44 12.35 -12.65 11.55
CA GLY A 44 13.64 -13.06 12.11
C GLY A 44 14.17 -14.39 11.58
N GLY A 45 13.85 -14.73 10.32
CA GLY A 45 14.30 -15.95 9.62
C GLY A 45 13.26 -17.06 9.57
N LEU A 46 12.06 -16.87 10.12
CA LEU A 46 10.96 -17.82 9.95
C LEU A 46 10.58 -17.97 8.48
N GLY A 47 10.63 -16.86 7.71
CA GLY A 47 10.43 -16.87 6.27
C GLY A 47 11.35 -17.86 5.55
N TYR A 48 12.63 -17.88 5.90
CA TYR A 48 13.59 -18.87 5.34
C TYR A 48 13.14 -20.31 5.62
N ALA A 49 12.69 -20.61 6.85
CA ALA A 49 12.24 -21.94 7.19
C ALA A 49 11.06 -22.40 6.30
N PHE A 50 10.07 -21.53 6.06
CA PHE A 50 8.96 -21.87 5.17
C PHE A 50 9.40 -22.02 3.71
N LEU A 51 10.25 -21.13 3.21
CA LEU A 51 10.77 -21.20 1.84
C LEU A 51 11.63 -22.45 1.60
N GLN A 52 12.52 -22.77 2.54
CA GLN A 52 13.50 -23.83 2.41
C GLN A 52 12.92 -25.21 2.66
N TYR A 53 12.09 -25.38 3.69
CA TYR A 53 11.65 -26.67 4.19
C TYR A 53 10.25 -27.06 3.70
N PHE A 54 9.39 -26.08 3.39
CA PHE A 54 8.01 -26.33 2.97
C PHE A 54 7.73 -25.92 1.52
N ASN A 55 8.76 -25.46 0.81
CA ASN A 55 8.61 -24.93 -0.55
C ASN A 55 7.49 -23.86 -0.65
N ALA A 56 7.32 -23.07 0.42
CA ALA A 56 6.33 -22.02 0.45
C ALA A 56 6.71 -20.86 -0.49
N GLU A 57 5.72 -20.10 -0.89
CA GLU A 57 5.89 -18.83 -1.61
C GLU A 57 5.73 -17.67 -0.63
N ALA A 58 6.67 -16.71 -0.67
CA ALA A 58 6.57 -15.47 0.10
C ALA A 58 5.99 -14.37 -0.78
N ARG A 59 4.83 -13.84 -0.40
CA ARG A 59 4.16 -12.72 -1.09
C ARG A 59 3.98 -11.54 -0.14
N PRO A 60 4.00 -10.29 -0.64
CA PRO A 60 3.60 -9.14 0.16
C PRO A 60 2.18 -9.33 0.69
N GLY A 61 2.00 -9.21 2.02
CA GLY A 61 0.70 -9.50 2.64
C GLY A 61 -0.43 -8.60 2.14
N ALA A 62 -0.13 -7.34 1.81
CA ALA A 62 -1.12 -6.43 1.23
C ALA A 62 -1.63 -6.92 -0.13
N GLU A 63 -0.73 -7.31 -1.04
CA GLU A 63 -1.09 -7.86 -2.35
C GLU A 63 -1.94 -9.13 -2.21
N LEU A 64 -1.51 -10.05 -1.35
CA LEU A 64 -2.25 -11.28 -1.11
C LEU A 64 -3.68 -11.01 -0.66
N LEU A 65 -3.86 -10.08 0.29
CA LEU A 65 -5.20 -9.73 0.79
C LEU A 65 -6.06 -9.02 -0.27
N LEU A 66 -5.48 -8.10 -1.04
CA LEU A 66 -6.19 -7.39 -2.09
C LEU A 66 -6.66 -8.36 -3.19
N ASP A 67 -5.80 -9.31 -3.58
CA ASP A 67 -6.16 -10.37 -4.53
C ASP A 67 -7.31 -11.25 -3.98
N GLU A 68 -7.20 -11.74 -2.73
CA GLU A 68 -8.19 -12.64 -2.13
C GLU A 68 -9.57 -12.02 -1.96
N ILE A 69 -9.65 -10.70 -1.67
CA ILE A 69 -10.94 -10.00 -1.58
C ILE A 69 -11.48 -9.56 -2.94
N GLY A 70 -10.74 -9.75 -4.03
CA GLY A 70 -11.11 -9.25 -5.36
C GLY A 70 -11.18 -7.73 -5.42
N PHE A 71 -10.22 -7.06 -4.81
CA PHE A 71 -10.22 -5.61 -4.61
C PHE A 71 -10.45 -4.82 -5.91
N ASP A 72 -9.82 -5.24 -7.01
CA ASP A 72 -9.96 -4.56 -8.31
C ASP A 72 -11.40 -4.54 -8.81
N ALA A 73 -12.17 -5.59 -8.55
CA ALA A 73 -13.59 -5.62 -8.87
C ALA A 73 -14.44 -4.73 -7.94
N LEU A 74 -14.06 -4.65 -6.66
CA LEU A 74 -14.79 -3.83 -5.67
C LEU A 74 -14.65 -2.32 -5.93
N ILE A 75 -13.55 -1.88 -6.53
CA ILE A 75 -13.32 -0.45 -6.77
C ILE A 75 -14.01 0.09 -8.04
N LEU A 76 -14.49 -0.78 -8.93
CA LEU A 76 -15.09 -0.34 -10.20
C LEU A 76 -16.36 0.50 -10.00
N ASP A 77 -17.16 0.16 -8.98
CA ASP A 77 -18.40 0.86 -8.66
C ASP A 77 -18.27 1.84 -7.47
N ALA A 78 -17.03 2.12 -7.04
CA ALA A 78 -16.80 2.98 -5.89
C ALA A 78 -16.59 4.44 -6.31
N ASP A 79 -17.22 5.38 -5.61
CA ASP A 79 -16.93 6.82 -5.76
C ASP A 79 -15.61 7.19 -5.09
N PHE A 80 -15.30 6.54 -3.95
CA PHE A 80 -14.13 6.83 -3.13
C PHE A 80 -13.49 5.56 -2.61
N VAL A 81 -12.16 5.51 -2.64
CA VAL A 81 -11.35 4.56 -1.91
C VAL A 81 -10.62 5.30 -0.80
N ILE A 82 -10.91 4.95 0.45
CA ILE A 82 -10.29 5.57 1.62
C ILE A 82 -9.31 4.58 2.22
N THR A 83 -8.05 4.98 2.27
CA THR A 83 -6.99 4.23 2.94
C THR A 83 -6.32 5.09 4.01
N GLY A 84 -5.63 4.47 4.96
CA GLY A 84 -4.97 5.23 6.00
C GLY A 84 -4.01 4.44 6.86
N GLU A 85 -3.29 5.19 7.67
CA GLU A 85 -2.32 4.68 8.63
C GLU A 85 -2.16 5.65 9.81
N GLY A 86 -1.40 5.25 10.84
CA GLY A 86 -1.16 6.11 12.01
C GLY A 86 -0.35 7.35 11.67
N HIS A 87 0.69 7.21 10.84
CA HIS A 87 1.54 8.32 10.42
C HIS A 87 2.06 8.09 9.00
N SER A 88 1.82 9.07 8.13
CA SER A 88 2.25 9.03 6.73
C SER A 88 3.50 9.88 6.53
N ASP A 89 4.54 9.24 6.01
CA ASP A 89 5.84 9.80 5.67
C ASP A 89 6.36 9.22 4.35
N LYS A 90 7.60 9.49 4.00
CA LYS A 90 8.23 8.94 2.78
C LYS A 90 8.23 7.41 2.74
N GLN A 91 8.22 6.74 3.90
CA GLN A 91 8.18 5.27 3.96
C GLN A 91 6.80 4.72 3.57
N THR A 92 5.74 5.53 3.66
CA THR A 92 4.40 5.18 3.16
C THR A 92 4.45 4.80 1.68
N LEU A 93 5.29 5.52 0.91
CA LEU A 93 5.52 5.31 -0.53
C LEU A 93 6.58 4.23 -0.83
N MET A 94 6.96 3.42 0.17
CA MET A 94 7.92 2.32 0.03
C MET A 94 7.25 0.94 0.15
N GLY A 95 6.02 0.82 -0.32
CA GLY A 95 5.28 -0.45 -0.37
C GLY A 95 4.38 -0.74 0.82
N LYS A 96 4.05 0.27 1.65
CA LYS A 96 3.03 0.11 2.68
C LYS A 96 1.62 0.03 2.06
N LEU A 97 0.65 -0.44 2.84
CA LEU A 97 -0.72 -0.65 2.38
C LEU A 97 -1.35 0.55 1.63
N PRO A 98 -1.22 1.81 2.08
CA PRO A 98 -1.82 2.93 1.35
C PRO A 98 -1.28 3.06 -0.07
N GLN A 99 0.03 2.85 -0.27
CA GLN A 99 0.62 2.88 -1.61
C GLN A 99 0.11 1.74 -2.47
N ARG A 100 -0.02 0.52 -1.94
CA ARG A 100 -0.51 -0.63 -2.71
C ARG A 100 -1.94 -0.42 -3.20
N ILE A 101 -2.80 0.10 -2.33
CA ILE A 101 -4.17 0.49 -2.69
C ILE A 101 -4.18 1.53 -3.81
N LEU A 102 -3.35 2.57 -3.69
CA LEU A 102 -3.21 3.58 -4.74
C LEU A 102 -2.76 2.98 -6.07
N GLU A 103 -1.74 2.11 -6.05
CA GLU A 103 -1.22 1.44 -7.25
C GLU A 103 -2.30 0.60 -7.95
N HIS A 104 -3.16 -0.12 -7.21
CA HIS A 104 -4.27 -0.87 -7.79
C HIS A 104 -5.27 0.06 -8.49
N VAL A 105 -5.69 1.15 -7.84
CA VAL A 105 -6.62 2.11 -8.45
C VAL A 105 -6.00 2.76 -9.70
N LEU A 106 -4.73 3.16 -9.65
CA LEU A 106 -4.06 3.76 -10.80
C LEU A 106 -3.94 2.79 -11.98
N LYS A 107 -3.63 1.51 -11.73
CA LYS A 107 -3.62 0.46 -12.77
C LYS A 107 -4.99 0.29 -13.44
N CYS A 108 -6.07 0.29 -12.66
CA CYS A 108 -7.42 0.23 -13.22
C CYS A 108 -7.72 1.45 -14.09
N ARG A 109 -7.37 2.66 -13.64
CA ARG A 109 -7.51 3.90 -14.43
C ARG A 109 -6.74 3.86 -15.77
N GLU A 110 -5.56 3.24 -15.80
CA GLU A 110 -4.74 3.11 -17.02
C GLU A 110 -5.29 2.06 -17.99
N SER A 111 -5.78 0.94 -17.45
CA SER A 111 -6.33 -0.16 -18.26
C SER A 111 -7.56 0.29 -19.08
N ASP A 112 -8.41 1.14 -18.51
CA ASP A 112 -9.60 1.63 -19.18
C ASP A 112 -9.27 2.64 -20.30
N LYS A 113 -8.28 3.51 -20.09
CA LYS A 113 -7.79 4.43 -21.13
C LYS A 113 -7.29 3.69 -22.36
N SER A 114 -6.72 2.50 -22.22
CA SER A 114 -6.26 1.68 -23.34
C SER A 114 -7.43 1.06 -24.14
N HIS A 115 -8.55 0.74 -23.49
CA HIS A 115 -9.74 0.23 -24.15
C HIS A 115 -10.49 1.33 -24.92
N VAL A 116 -10.55 2.55 -24.41
CA VAL A 116 -11.17 3.69 -25.10
C VAL A 116 -10.36 4.11 -26.32
N ALA A 117 -9.04 4.07 -26.28
CA ALA A 117 -8.17 4.38 -27.43
C ALA A 117 -8.30 3.35 -28.56
N CYS A 118 -8.62 2.10 -28.28
CA CYS A 118 -8.80 1.05 -29.29
C CYS A 118 -10.16 1.12 -29.99
N SER A 119 -11.19 1.66 -29.36
CA SER A 119 -12.54 1.80 -29.97
C SER A 119 -12.65 2.99 -30.93
N GLN A 120 -11.71 3.93 -30.93
CA GLN A 120 -11.72 5.09 -31.84
C GLN A 120 -11.13 4.80 -33.24
N PHE A 121 -10.61 3.59 -33.49
CA PHE A 121 -10.06 3.20 -34.79
C PHE A 121 -11.00 2.36 -35.68
N ALA A 122 -12.26 2.20 -35.33
CA ALA A 122 -13.22 1.47 -36.14
C ALA A 122 -14.37 2.39 -36.63
N GLY A 123 -14.16 3.02 -37.78
CA GLY A 123 -15.20 3.34 -38.77
C GLY A 123 -15.92 4.67 -38.65
N ASP A 124 -15.69 5.47 -39.72
CA ASP A 124 -16.43 6.65 -40.20
C ASP A 124 -17.93 6.70 -39.88
N CYS A 125 -18.41 7.81 -39.31
CA CYS A 125 -19.56 8.55 -39.86
C CYS A 125 -19.74 9.94 -39.22
N LYS A 126 -19.56 10.95 -40.06
CA LYS A 126 -20.17 12.32 -40.13
C LYS A 126 -20.78 12.98 -38.89
N SER A 127 -20.24 14.17 -38.60
CA SER A 127 -20.77 15.30 -37.82
C SER A 127 -22.16 15.77 -38.28
N PRO A 128 -22.93 16.65 -37.57
CA PRO A 128 -22.42 17.89 -36.93
C PRO A 128 -23.15 18.37 -35.65
N GLU A 129 -22.58 19.45 -35.10
CA GLU A 129 -23.20 20.57 -34.36
C GLU A 129 -23.30 20.51 -32.82
N SER A 130 -22.40 21.31 -32.25
CA SER A 130 -22.57 22.32 -31.17
C SER A 130 -23.58 22.08 -30.05
N SER A 131 -23.08 21.81 -28.89
CA SER A 131 -23.54 22.46 -27.66
C SER A 131 -22.41 22.38 -26.60
N GLU A 132 -21.93 23.56 -26.18
CA GLU A 132 -21.10 23.73 -24.99
C GLU A 132 -21.86 23.18 -23.80
N SER A 133 -21.41 22.08 -23.25
CA SER A 133 -21.85 21.59 -21.95
C SER A 133 -20.64 21.45 -21.06
N SER A 134 -20.70 22.17 -19.95
CA SER A 134 -19.82 22.13 -18.77
C SER A 134 -19.20 20.75 -18.57
N GLU A 135 -17.87 20.67 -18.68
CA GLU A 135 -17.08 19.51 -18.31
C GLU A 135 -17.25 19.23 -16.81
N SER A 136 -18.16 18.30 -16.50
CA SER A 136 -18.05 17.54 -15.27
C SER A 136 -16.85 16.60 -15.45
N PRO A 137 -15.98 16.41 -14.47
CA PRO A 137 -14.93 15.40 -14.57
C PRO A 137 -15.63 14.03 -14.62
N ASP A 138 -15.69 13.45 -15.79
CA ASP A 138 -16.11 12.06 -16.01
C ASP A 138 -15.01 11.15 -15.46
N SER A 139 -14.92 11.05 -14.13
CA SER A 139 -14.05 10.09 -13.48
C SER A 139 -14.84 8.80 -13.28
N SER A 140 -14.74 7.89 -14.24
CA SER A 140 -15.27 6.53 -14.11
C SER A 140 -14.56 5.71 -13.03
N PHE A 141 -13.60 6.30 -12.31
CA PHE A 141 -12.79 5.65 -11.27
C PHE A 141 -12.87 6.40 -9.94
N PRO A 142 -12.75 5.64 -8.83
CA PRO A 142 -12.84 6.23 -7.50
C PRO A 142 -11.71 7.22 -7.22
N LEU A 143 -12.02 8.26 -6.43
CA LEU A 143 -11.02 9.13 -5.83
C LEU A 143 -10.33 8.43 -4.68
N VAL A 144 -8.99 8.50 -4.60
CA VAL A 144 -8.21 7.86 -3.54
C VAL A 144 -7.85 8.88 -2.45
N TRP A 145 -8.36 8.64 -1.26
CA TRP A 145 -8.08 9.50 -0.11
C TRP A 145 -7.16 8.81 0.88
N LEU A 146 -6.09 9.48 1.25
CA LEU A 146 -5.21 9.11 2.35
C LEU A 146 -5.65 9.81 3.63
N VAL A 147 -6.09 9.05 4.60
CA VAL A 147 -6.49 9.53 5.94
C VAL A 147 -5.45 9.04 6.95
N SER A 148 -4.73 9.95 7.58
CA SER A 148 -3.62 9.59 8.46
C SER A 148 -3.69 10.36 9.79
N GLY A 149 -3.23 9.74 10.86
CA GLY A 149 -3.10 10.39 12.16
C GLY A 149 -2.21 11.61 12.07
N GLY A 150 -1.02 11.47 11.49
CA GLY A 150 -0.09 12.55 11.18
C GLY A 150 0.44 12.45 9.75
N VAL A 151 0.83 13.57 9.15
CA VAL A 151 1.37 13.63 7.78
C VAL A 151 2.62 14.51 7.78
N SER A 152 3.80 13.89 7.55
CA SER A 152 5.08 14.62 7.48
C SER A 152 5.36 15.24 6.12
N ASP A 153 4.92 14.62 5.03
CA ASP A 153 5.20 15.08 3.66
C ASP A 153 3.93 14.99 2.79
N ARG A 154 3.04 15.94 2.99
CA ARG A 154 1.77 16.03 2.26
C ARG A 154 1.97 16.13 0.75
N LEU A 155 2.98 16.90 0.31
CA LEU A 155 3.25 17.13 -1.10
C LEU A 155 3.72 15.83 -1.79
N ALA A 156 4.56 15.04 -1.12
CA ALA A 156 4.97 13.74 -1.65
C ALA A 156 3.79 12.79 -1.85
N MET A 157 2.83 12.78 -0.91
CA MET A 157 1.61 11.96 -1.03
C MET A 157 0.75 12.41 -2.21
N GLN A 158 0.55 13.71 -2.38
CA GLN A 158 -0.21 14.27 -3.52
C GLN A 158 0.48 13.96 -4.86
N ASN A 159 1.81 14.13 -4.92
CA ASN A 159 2.57 13.82 -6.13
C ASN A 159 2.57 12.32 -6.47
N ALA A 160 2.39 11.45 -5.49
CA ALA A 160 2.24 10.00 -5.70
C ALA A 160 0.89 9.63 -6.34
N GLY A 161 -0.12 10.52 -6.28
CA GLY A 161 -1.41 10.32 -6.92
C GLY A 161 -2.61 10.21 -5.96
N PHE A 162 -2.42 10.46 -4.66
CA PHE A 162 -3.56 10.57 -3.75
C PHE A 162 -4.35 11.84 -4.06
N ASP A 163 -5.62 11.69 -4.40
CA ASP A 163 -6.50 12.80 -4.74
C ASP A 163 -6.74 13.71 -3.52
N ARG A 164 -6.74 13.14 -2.32
CA ARG A 164 -6.83 13.90 -1.08
C ARG A 164 -5.98 13.31 0.03
N VAL A 165 -5.25 14.16 0.75
CA VAL A 165 -4.45 13.79 1.92
C VAL A 165 -4.99 14.51 3.14
N ILE A 166 -5.45 13.74 4.12
CA ILE A 166 -6.17 14.24 5.29
C ILE A 166 -5.42 13.85 6.55
N GLN A 167 -5.01 14.86 7.32
CA GLN A 167 -4.48 14.65 8.66
C GLN A 167 -5.62 14.74 9.67
N VAL A 168 -5.75 13.71 10.50
CA VAL A 168 -6.81 13.57 11.49
C VAL A 168 -6.44 14.22 12.81
N THR A 169 -5.18 14.09 13.24
CA THR A 169 -4.69 14.64 14.49
C THR A 169 -4.27 16.10 14.30
N PRO A 170 -4.80 17.04 15.07
CA PRO A 170 -4.32 18.43 15.06
C PRO A 170 -2.84 18.52 15.44
N ASP A 171 -2.09 19.41 14.80
CA ASP A 171 -0.63 19.54 14.97
C ASP A 171 -0.20 19.81 16.43
N ASN A 172 -1.05 20.45 17.21
CA ASN A 172 -0.79 20.80 18.61
C ASN A 172 -1.30 19.78 19.62
N MET A 173 -1.84 18.62 19.16
CA MET A 173 -2.36 17.59 20.04
C MET A 173 -1.29 16.57 20.40
N PRO A 174 -0.99 16.31 21.69
CA PRO A 174 -0.07 15.25 22.10
C PRO A 174 -0.52 13.87 21.60
N LEU A 175 0.45 13.02 21.22
CA LEU A 175 0.14 11.69 20.67
C LEU A 175 -0.68 10.82 21.65
N GLU A 176 -0.35 10.89 22.95
CA GLU A 176 -1.07 10.15 24.00
C GLU A 176 -2.56 10.54 24.08
N GLU A 177 -2.87 11.80 23.83
CA GLU A 177 -4.24 12.29 23.79
C GLU A 177 -4.93 11.89 22.48
N ALA A 178 -4.24 12.03 21.37
CA ALA A 178 -4.74 11.64 20.05
C ALA A 178 -5.10 10.14 19.94
N MET A 179 -4.39 9.29 20.67
CA MET A 179 -4.62 7.84 20.70
C MET A 179 -5.79 7.40 21.59
N LYS A 180 -6.39 8.27 22.38
CA LYS A 180 -7.60 7.93 23.13
C LYS A 180 -8.75 7.67 22.16
N PRO A 181 -9.49 6.55 22.30
CA PRO A 181 -10.51 6.12 21.32
C PRO A 181 -11.56 7.20 21.02
N ASP A 182 -12.05 7.90 22.05
CA ASP A 182 -13.06 8.93 21.89
C ASP A 182 -12.51 10.18 21.17
N VAL A 183 -11.26 10.55 21.46
CA VAL A 183 -10.58 11.67 20.80
C VAL A 183 -10.32 11.36 19.34
N ALA A 184 -9.77 10.19 19.05
CA ALA A 184 -9.51 9.71 17.69
C ALA A 184 -10.81 9.67 16.86
N ARG A 185 -11.88 9.08 17.42
CA ARG A 185 -13.21 9.05 16.80
C ARG A 185 -13.72 10.46 16.48
N ASN A 186 -13.65 11.37 17.44
CA ASN A 186 -14.14 12.74 17.25
C ASN A 186 -13.33 13.51 16.20
N ASN A 187 -12.02 13.31 16.15
CA ASN A 187 -11.15 13.91 15.15
C ASN A 187 -11.48 13.38 13.74
N ILE A 188 -11.68 12.07 13.58
CA ILE A 188 -12.10 11.45 12.31
C ILE A 188 -13.47 12.03 11.87
N LEU A 189 -14.45 12.08 12.77
CA LEU A 189 -15.78 12.59 12.46
C LEU A 189 -15.78 14.07 12.04
N LYS A 190 -14.93 14.90 12.67
CA LYS A 190 -14.77 16.31 12.28
C LYS A 190 -14.25 16.44 10.85
N VAL A 191 -13.27 15.62 10.49
CA VAL A 191 -12.67 15.64 9.15
C VAL A 191 -13.66 15.21 8.07
N ILE A 192 -14.48 14.19 8.35
CA ILE A 192 -15.47 13.66 7.40
C ILE A 192 -16.67 14.61 7.24
N LYS A 193 -17.09 15.31 8.32
CA LYS A 193 -18.25 16.21 8.30
C LYS A 193 -17.97 17.58 7.71
N ASN A 194 -16.72 18.01 7.68
CA ASN A 194 -16.32 19.34 7.13
C ASN A 194 -16.08 19.28 5.61
N LYS A 195 -16.96 18.57 4.92
CA LYS A 195 -17.01 18.50 3.46
C LYS A 195 -18.09 19.38 2.88
#